data_16b72d5ffb38ade4a4afb9f22d7f6d58
#
_entry.id   16b72d5ffb38ade4a4afb9f22d7f6d58
#
_cell.length_a   1.000
_cell.length_b   1.000
_cell.length_c   1.000
_cell.angle_alpha   90.00
_cell.angle_beta   90.00
_cell.angle_gamma   90.00
#
_symmetry.space_group_name_H-M   'P 1'
#
loop_
_entity.id
_entity.type
_entity.pdbx_description
1 polymer ?
#
loop_
_entity_poly.entity_id
_entity_poly.type
_entity_poly.pdbx_seq_one_letter_code
_entity_poly.pdbx_strand_id
1 'polypeptide(L)'
;KKISASILSLFFVAAVSAQTNITLEDVSKHIGDSVTVCGKVADMRYFENSKNKPTFLNIGAKYPNQSLTLVIWETTRALFTTKVDDLMNKEICITGRIILFKEKPEIIIERPDQIVVQ
;
A
#
# COMPACT_ATOMS: atom_id res chain seq x y z
N LYS A 1 2.57 25.26 56.78
CA LYS A 1 1.60 24.52 55.97
C LYS A 1 2.13 24.32 54.59
N LYS A 2 2.53 23.11 54.27
CA LYS A 2 3.01 22.78 52.92
C LYS A 2 1.83 22.35 52.06
N ILE A 3 1.61 23.09 50.99
CA ILE A 3 0.66 22.70 49.96
C ILE A 3 1.49 21.90 48.95
N SER A 4 1.32 20.60 48.92
CA SER A 4 1.91 19.81 47.83
C SER A 4 0.97 19.91 46.62
N ALA A 5 1.38 20.68 45.66
CA ALA A 5 0.75 20.65 44.37
C ALA A 5 1.22 19.38 43.64
N SER A 6 0.38 18.39 43.61
CA SER A 6 0.57 17.23 42.75
C SER A 6 0.32 17.68 41.32
N ILE A 7 1.39 17.90 40.56
CA ILE A 7 1.29 18.14 39.13
C ILE A 7 1.03 16.79 38.50
N LEU A 8 -0.23 16.55 38.17
CA LEU A 8 -0.60 15.42 37.34
C LEU A 8 -0.19 15.77 35.89
N SER A 9 0.99 15.35 35.53
CA SER A 9 1.45 15.43 34.16
C SER A 9 0.70 14.38 33.34
N LEU A 10 -0.38 14.78 32.68
CA LEU A 10 -1.06 13.93 31.73
C LEU A 10 -0.16 13.80 30.50
N PHE A 11 0.55 12.68 30.41
CA PHE A 11 1.19 12.30 29.16
C PHE A 11 0.09 11.76 28.24
N PHE A 12 -0.35 12.61 27.32
CA PHE A 12 -1.04 12.11 26.13
C PHE A 12 0.01 11.42 25.27
N VAL A 13 0.12 10.12 25.40
CA VAL A 13 0.74 9.32 24.35
C VAL A 13 -0.32 9.23 23.25
N ALA A 14 -0.28 10.17 22.31
CA ALA A 14 -0.96 9.95 21.05
C ALA A 14 -0.34 8.67 20.48
N ALA A 15 -1.10 7.59 20.43
CA ALA A 15 -0.72 6.42 19.69
C ALA A 15 -0.68 6.82 18.23
N VAL A 16 0.48 7.31 17.77
CA VAL A 16 0.77 7.41 16.37
C VAL A 16 0.93 5.97 15.92
N SER A 17 -0.07 5.44 15.21
CA SER A 17 0.11 4.19 14.51
C SER A 17 1.14 4.44 13.41
N ALA A 18 2.41 4.25 13.74
CA ALA A 18 3.47 4.26 12.77
C ALA A 18 3.20 3.13 11.79
N GLN A 19 3.11 3.45 10.49
CA GLN A 19 3.03 2.45 9.43
C GLN A 19 4.25 1.54 9.56
N THR A 20 4.01 0.24 9.61
CA THR A 20 5.08 -0.74 9.67
C THR A 20 5.70 -0.88 8.28
N ASN A 21 7.00 -0.60 8.20
CA ASN A 21 7.76 -0.84 6.98
C ASN A 21 8.15 -2.32 6.92
N ILE A 22 7.81 -2.96 5.82
CA ILE A 22 8.14 -4.37 5.58
C ILE A 22 8.84 -4.53 4.23
N THR A 23 9.52 -5.66 4.04
CA THR A 23 10.08 -6.05 2.75
C THR A 23 9.06 -6.83 1.93
N LEU A 24 9.26 -6.90 0.62
CA LEU A 24 8.41 -7.72 -0.26
C LEU A 24 8.39 -9.19 0.18
N GLU A 25 9.51 -9.70 0.68
CA GLU A 25 9.63 -11.09 1.13
C GLU A 25 8.71 -11.40 2.32
N ASP A 26 8.38 -10.38 3.12
CA ASP A 26 7.56 -10.54 4.32
C ASP A 26 6.08 -10.22 4.10
N VAL A 27 5.66 -9.90 2.88
CA VAL A 27 4.27 -9.56 2.58
C VAL A 27 3.30 -10.63 3.06
N SER A 28 3.62 -11.90 2.84
CA SER A 28 2.75 -13.02 3.24
C SER A 28 2.60 -13.16 4.75
N LYS A 29 3.50 -12.58 5.54
CA LYS A 29 3.45 -12.59 7.01
C LYS A 29 2.59 -11.45 7.59
N HIS A 30 2.15 -10.52 6.75
CA HIS A 30 1.43 -9.32 7.17
C HIS A 30 0.04 -9.21 6.55
N ILE A 31 -0.58 -10.33 6.24
CA ILE A 31 -1.95 -10.35 5.71
C ILE A 31 -2.89 -9.73 6.75
N GLY A 32 -3.69 -8.76 6.33
CA GLY A 32 -4.60 -8.01 7.20
C GLY A 32 -3.99 -6.77 7.84
N ASP A 33 -2.68 -6.59 7.73
CA ASP A 33 -1.97 -5.45 8.33
C ASP A 33 -1.87 -4.28 7.35
N SER A 34 -1.90 -3.06 7.87
CA SER A 34 -1.56 -1.85 7.13
C SER A 34 -0.05 -1.64 7.20
N VAL A 35 0.58 -1.58 6.04
CA VAL A 35 2.04 -1.56 5.92
C VAL A 35 2.50 -0.55 4.87
N THR A 36 3.78 -0.24 4.89
CA THR A 36 4.48 0.38 3.77
C THR A 36 5.50 -0.62 3.25
N VAL A 37 5.44 -0.91 1.96
CA VAL A 37 6.33 -1.86 1.28
C VAL A 37 6.80 -1.25 -0.03
N CYS A 38 8.08 -1.43 -0.33
CA CYS A 38 8.69 -0.88 -1.55
C CYS A 38 9.10 -2.01 -2.50
N GLY A 39 9.02 -1.74 -3.78
CA GLY A 39 9.47 -2.68 -4.80
C GLY A 39 9.27 -2.13 -6.21
N LYS A 40 9.80 -2.87 -7.17
CA LYS A 40 9.72 -2.52 -8.58
C LYS A 40 8.41 -2.98 -9.20
N VAL A 41 7.78 -2.13 -9.99
CA VAL A 41 6.65 -2.53 -10.84
C VAL A 41 7.22 -3.34 -12.00
N ALA A 42 7.12 -4.66 -11.89
CA ALA A 42 7.70 -5.59 -12.85
C ALA A 42 6.76 -5.88 -14.03
N ASP A 43 5.45 -5.68 -13.82
CA ASP A 43 4.43 -6.06 -14.77
C ASP A 43 3.17 -5.23 -14.51
N MET A 44 2.41 -4.97 -15.57
CA MET A 44 1.19 -4.17 -15.49
C MET A 44 0.17 -4.75 -16.44
N ARG A 45 -1.09 -4.80 -16.02
CA ARG A 45 -2.17 -5.26 -16.86
C ARG A 45 -3.44 -4.45 -16.63
N TYR A 46 -4.02 -3.96 -17.71
CA TYR A 46 -5.29 -3.26 -17.72
C TYR A 46 -6.39 -4.17 -18.31
N PHE A 47 -7.48 -4.32 -17.56
CA PHE A 47 -8.61 -5.19 -17.93
C PHE A 47 -9.78 -4.33 -18.42
N GLU A 48 -9.69 -3.83 -19.63
CA GLU A 48 -10.70 -2.93 -20.19
C GLU A 48 -12.09 -3.55 -20.39
N ASN A 49 -12.16 -4.89 -20.48
CA ASN A 49 -13.42 -5.62 -20.69
C ASN A 49 -14.02 -6.14 -19.38
N SER A 50 -13.34 -5.96 -18.26
CA SER A 50 -13.84 -6.37 -16.95
C SER A 50 -14.69 -5.27 -16.34
N LYS A 51 -15.60 -5.67 -15.43
CA LYS A 51 -16.36 -4.72 -14.63
C LYS A 51 -15.41 -3.87 -13.80
N ASN A 52 -15.64 -2.54 -13.76
CA ASN A 52 -14.81 -1.54 -13.07
C ASN A 52 -13.38 -1.42 -13.63
N LYS A 53 -13.05 -2.09 -14.73
CA LYS A 53 -11.82 -1.95 -15.51
C LYS A 53 -10.57 -1.79 -14.62
N PRO A 54 -10.20 -2.81 -13.84
CA PRO A 54 -9.05 -2.68 -12.96
C PRO A 54 -7.73 -2.66 -13.72
N THR A 55 -6.76 -1.94 -13.16
CA THR A 55 -5.35 -2.04 -13.52
C THR A 55 -4.63 -2.79 -12.42
N PHE A 56 -3.89 -3.83 -12.76
CA PHE A 56 -3.05 -4.58 -11.84
C PHE A 56 -1.59 -4.18 -12.03
N LEU A 57 -0.91 -3.86 -10.93
CA LEU A 57 0.53 -3.67 -10.90
C LEU A 57 1.14 -4.83 -10.12
N ASN A 58 1.98 -5.62 -10.77
CA ASN A 58 2.65 -6.74 -10.12
C ASN A 58 4.03 -6.29 -9.64
N ILE A 59 4.27 -6.44 -8.35
CA ILE A 59 5.44 -5.89 -7.67
C ILE A 59 6.46 -7.00 -7.39
N GLY A 60 7.72 -6.71 -7.72
CA GLY A 60 8.87 -7.58 -7.45
C GLY A 60 9.19 -8.55 -8.56
N ALA A 61 8.18 -9.11 -9.20
CA ALA A 61 8.31 -10.03 -10.33
C ALA A 61 7.05 -9.98 -11.19
N LYS A 62 7.17 -10.49 -12.41
CA LYS A 62 6.03 -10.60 -13.34
C LYS A 62 5.06 -11.70 -12.87
N TYR A 63 3.80 -11.54 -13.24
CA TYR A 63 2.78 -12.55 -13.00
C TYR A 63 3.21 -13.90 -13.62
N PRO A 64 3.06 -15.04 -12.95
CA PRO A 64 2.42 -15.27 -11.65
C PRO A 64 3.37 -15.29 -10.45
N ASN A 65 4.59 -14.78 -10.58
CA ASN A 65 5.64 -14.88 -9.56
C ASN A 65 5.75 -13.62 -8.67
N GLN A 66 4.83 -12.68 -8.81
CA GLN A 66 4.83 -11.45 -8.01
C GLN A 66 4.62 -11.72 -6.53
N SER A 67 5.30 -10.94 -5.69
CA SER A 67 5.09 -10.99 -4.24
C SER A 67 3.83 -10.25 -3.80
N LEU A 68 3.41 -9.27 -4.57
CA LEU A 68 2.29 -8.39 -4.26
C LEU A 68 1.66 -7.88 -5.56
N THR A 69 0.33 -7.80 -5.59
CA THR A 69 -0.41 -7.15 -6.67
C THR A 69 -1.12 -5.92 -6.14
N LEU A 70 -0.96 -4.78 -6.81
CA LEU A 70 -1.76 -3.59 -6.54
C LEU A 70 -2.96 -3.60 -7.47
N VAL A 71 -4.14 -3.31 -6.93
CA VAL A 71 -5.38 -3.23 -7.71
C VAL A 71 -5.83 -1.76 -7.74
N ILE A 72 -5.93 -1.20 -8.93
CA ILE A 72 -6.38 0.17 -9.14
C ILE A 72 -7.64 0.11 -10.01
N TRP A 73 -8.81 0.36 -9.38
CA TRP A 73 -10.06 0.44 -10.12
C TRP A 73 -10.09 1.68 -11.00
N GLU A 74 -10.87 1.67 -12.07
CA GLU A 74 -10.92 2.78 -13.03
C GLU A 74 -11.22 4.12 -12.37
N THR A 75 -12.15 4.14 -11.42
CA THR A 75 -12.51 5.38 -10.69
C THR A 75 -11.33 5.96 -9.92
N THR A 76 -10.50 5.12 -9.34
CA THR A 76 -9.27 5.55 -8.65
C THR A 76 -8.20 5.94 -9.66
N ARG A 77 -8.07 5.20 -10.75
CA ARG A 77 -7.11 5.51 -11.82
C ARG A 77 -7.32 6.93 -12.36
N ALA A 78 -8.57 7.37 -12.48
CA ALA A 78 -8.92 8.71 -12.94
C ALA A 78 -8.44 9.82 -12.01
N LEU A 79 -8.13 9.51 -10.75
CA LEU A 79 -7.64 10.49 -9.76
C LEU A 79 -6.14 10.75 -9.88
N PHE A 80 -5.40 9.91 -10.60
CA PHE A 80 -3.96 10.09 -10.77
C PHE A 80 -3.68 11.30 -11.67
N THR A 81 -2.77 12.17 -11.24
CA THR A 81 -2.34 13.34 -12.02
C THR A 81 -1.33 12.97 -13.10
N THR A 82 -0.62 11.87 -12.92
CA THR A 82 0.27 11.28 -13.91
C THR A 82 -0.33 9.96 -14.39
N LYS A 83 0.09 9.50 -15.56
CA LYS A 83 -0.42 8.23 -16.08
C LYS A 83 0.07 7.07 -15.23
N VAL A 84 -0.85 6.20 -14.82
CA VAL A 84 -0.50 4.97 -14.10
C VAL A 84 0.49 4.13 -14.91
N ASP A 85 0.38 4.15 -16.24
CA ASP A 85 1.27 3.43 -17.14
C ASP A 85 2.74 3.83 -16.97
N ASP A 86 3.01 5.07 -16.55
CA ASP A 86 4.37 5.57 -16.32
C ASP A 86 5.04 4.95 -15.09
N LEU A 87 4.29 4.23 -14.27
CA LEU A 87 4.84 3.50 -13.11
C LEU A 87 5.58 2.22 -13.53
N MET A 88 5.38 1.75 -14.76
CA MET A 88 6.05 0.55 -15.24
C MET A 88 7.56 0.66 -15.10
N ASN A 89 8.19 -0.37 -14.52
CA ASN A 89 9.63 -0.44 -14.22
C ASN A 89 10.15 0.55 -13.17
N LYS A 90 9.28 1.28 -12.51
CA LYS A 90 9.66 2.19 -11.43
C LYS A 90 9.76 1.46 -10.10
N GLU A 91 10.71 1.90 -9.26
CA GLU A 91 10.72 1.56 -7.85
C GLU A 91 9.70 2.43 -7.14
N ILE A 92 8.75 1.81 -6.45
CA ILE A 92 7.70 2.52 -5.73
C ILE A 92 7.59 2.03 -4.30
N CYS A 93 7.06 2.86 -3.43
CA CYS A 93 6.65 2.46 -2.09
C CYS A 93 5.13 2.56 -2.00
N ILE A 94 4.50 1.52 -1.48
CA ILE A 94 3.06 1.42 -1.36
C ILE A 94 2.67 1.37 0.10
N THR A 95 1.68 2.17 0.49
CA THR A 95 1.10 2.13 1.82
C THR A 95 -0.34 1.66 1.72
N GLY A 96 -0.69 0.62 2.47
CA GLY A 96 -2.05 0.10 2.49
C GLY A 96 -2.17 -1.22 3.23
N ARG A 97 -3.41 -1.71 3.30
CA ARG A 97 -3.71 -2.98 3.94
C ARG A 97 -3.52 -4.12 2.96
N ILE A 98 -2.77 -5.14 3.39
CA ILE A 98 -2.60 -6.35 2.60
C ILE A 98 -3.82 -7.25 2.81
N ILE A 99 -4.47 -7.64 1.73
CA ILE A 99 -5.55 -8.61 1.72
C ILE A 99 -5.17 -9.83 0.89
N LEU A 100 -5.87 -10.93 1.08
CA LEU A 100 -5.76 -12.10 0.20
C LEU A 100 -6.90 -12.12 -0.81
N PHE A 101 -6.56 -12.28 -2.06
CA PHE A 101 -7.51 -12.58 -3.12
C PHE A 101 -7.05 -13.85 -3.84
N LYS A 102 -7.85 -14.92 -3.79
CA LYS A 102 -7.50 -16.24 -4.34
C LYS A 102 -6.10 -16.68 -3.86
N GLU A 103 -5.87 -16.54 -2.54
CA GLU A 103 -4.64 -16.93 -1.85
C GLU A 103 -3.40 -16.09 -2.24
N LYS A 104 -3.58 -15.00 -2.97
CA LYS A 104 -2.48 -14.10 -3.34
C LYS A 104 -2.59 -12.75 -2.63
N PRO A 105 -1.47 -12.20 -2.13
CA PRO A 105 -1.50 -10.89 -1.48
C PRO A 105 -1.79 -9.77 -2.47
N GLU A 106 -2.68 -8.87 -2.05
CA GLU A 106 -3.04 -7.67 -2.80
C GLU A 106 -3.17 -6.46 -1.88
N ILE A 107 -2.95 -5.27 -2.44
CA ILE A 107 -3.35 -4.01 -1.84
C ILE A 107 -4.26 -3.30 -2.84
N ILE A 108 -5.46 -2.93 -2.39
CA ILE A 108 -6.36 -2.10 -3.20
C ILE A 108 -5.93 -0.64 -3.02
N ILE A 109 -5.64 0.03 -4.11
CA ILE A 109 -5.26 1.44 -4.12
C ILE A 109 -6.54 2.26 -4.22
N GLU A 110 -6.83 3.03 -3.18
CA GLU A 110 -8.03 3.88 -3.11
C GLU A 110 -7.70 5.35 -3.35
N ARG A 111 -6.41 5.73 -3.20
CA ARG A 111 -5.93 7.09 -3.40
C ARG A 111 -4.56 7.07 -4.07
N PRO A 112 -4.29 8.02 -4.96
CA PRO A 112 -2.97 8.13 -5.59
C PRO A 112 -1.81 8.26 -4.60
N ASP A 113 -2.02 8.90 -3.45
CA ASP A 113 -0.99 9.14 -2.45
C ASP A 113 -0.50 7.86 -1.74
N GLN A 114 -1.19 6.74 -1.94
CA GLN A 114 -0.72 5.44 -1.43
C GLN A 114 0.51 4.93 -2.19
N ILE A 115 0.81 5.50 -3.35
CA ILE A 115 1.97 5.13 -4.17
C ILE A 115 2.92 6.31 -4.26
N VAL A 116 4.16 6.09 -3.83
CA VAL A 116 5.23 7.09 -3.92
C VAL A 116 6.35 6.52 -4.77
N VAL A 117 6.72 7.24 -5.83
CA VAL A 117 7.85 6.86 -6.68
C VAL A 117 9.15 7.23 -5.97
N GLN A 118 10.07 6.31 -5.94
CA GLN A 118 11.40 6.52 -5.35
C GLN A 118 12.36 7.17 -6.33
#